data_f19d5ac5b73bcab57726187f9a873120
#
_entry.id   f19d5ac5b73bcab57726187f9a873120
#
_cell.length_a   1.000
_cell.length_b   1.000
_cell.length_c   1.000
_cell.angle_alpha   90.00
_cell.angle_beta   90.00
_cell.angle_gamma   90.00
#
_symmetry.space_group_name_H-M   'P 1'
#
loop_
_entity.id
_entity.type
_entity.pdbx_description
1 polymer ?
#
loop_
_entity_poly.entity_id
_entity_poly.type
_entity_poly.pdbx_seq_one_letter_code
_entity_poly.pdbx_strand_id
1 'polypeptide(L)'
;DADKYILADKSEEFRVLNLTVDIFNSSAPSYFHKNVGGYSAVKLRRYQELIEVHLSKEIRDFTSSLRTISTLGEAEEIFKKTPVLNMLNTKYVIYTPQAMPISNPYKMGNAWLVDNINLVNSADEEMLSLGLDSLTNTVIVDKSTENAPNDKKYNSANGKIELIKYEPNSMTYKFSSTEDQLAVFSEIYYPDGWNAYIDDEEVPY
;
A
#
# COMPACT_ATOMS: atom_id res chain seq x y z
N ASP A 1 14.05 -20.99 -1.02
CA ASP A 1 12.91 -20.84 -1.93
C ASP A 1 12.00 -19.74 -1.41
N ALA A 2 11.91 -18.66 -2.18
CA ALA A 2 11.19 -17.44 -1.79
C ALA A 2 9.72 -17.70 -1.45
N ASP A 3 8.99 -18.43 -2.29
CA ASP A 3 7.58 -18.71 -2.08
C ASP A 3 7.32 -19.49 -0.80
N LYS A 4 8.13 -20.48 -0.49
CA LYS A 4 7.98 -21.26 0.78
C LYS A 4 8.19 -20.37 2.00
N TYR A 5 9.15 -19.47 1.93
CA TYR A 5 9.39 -18.52 3.03
C TYR A 5 8.18 -17.61 3.25
N ILE A 6 7.67 -17.03 2.15
CA ILE A 6 6.52 -16.12 2.19
C ILE A 6 5.25 -16.83 2.66
N LEU A 7 4.98 -18.05 2.16
CA LEU A 7 3.81 -18.84 2.57
C LEU A 7 3.86 -19.34 4.03
N ALA A 8 5.05 -19.40 4.61
CA ALA A 8 5.22 -19.72 6.04
C ALA A 8 4.92 -18.52 6.96
N ASP A 9 4.95 -17.31 6.43
CA ASP A 9 4.60 -16.11 7.17
C ASP A 9 3.09 -16.04 7.38
N LYS A 10 2.66 -16.13 8.64
CA LYS A 10 1.25 -16.08 9.05
C LYS A 10 0.87 -14.73 9.67
N SER A 11 1.71 -13.73 9.46
CA SER A 11 1.37 -12.36 9.88
C SER A 11 0.23 -11.80 9.02
N GLU A 12 -0.15 -10.57 9.33
CA GLU A 12 -1.20 -9.84 8.64
C GLU A 12 -1.07 -9.89 7.11
N GLU A 13 -2.18 -9.69 6.42
CA GLU A 13 -2.23 -9.58 4.96
C GLU A 13 -1.24 -8.54 4.43
N PHE A 14 -0.52 -8.90 3.38
CA PHE A 14 0.49 -8.06 2.74
C PHE A 14 0.57 -8.36 1.24
N ARG A 15 1.21 -7.48 0.49
CA ARG A 15 1.49 -7.71 -0.93
C ARG A 15 2.94 -8.10 -1.16
N VAL A 16 3.14 -8.83 -2.25
CA VAL A 16 4.45 -9.29 -2.73
C VAL A 16 4.73 -8.64 -4.08
N LEU A 17 5.95 -8.18 -4.30
CA LEU A 17 6.45 -7.78 -5.60
C LEU A 17 7.35 -8.87 -6.16
N ASN A 18 6.97 -9.46 -7.30
CA ASN A 18 7.77 -10.49 -7.95
C ASN A 18 8.47 -9.91 -9.19
N LEU A 19 9.79 -9.76 -9.11
CA LEU A 19 10.64 -9.22 -10.18
C LEU A 19 11.10 -10.28 -11.20
N THR A 20 10.74 -11.55 -10.99
CA THR A 20 11.19 -12.67 -11.85
C THR A 20 10.26 -12.94 -13.03
N VAL A 21 9.16 -12.21 -13.12
CA VAL A 21 8.14 -12.31 -14.17
C VAL A 21 7.83 -10.94 -14.76
N ASP A 22 7.03 -10.89 -15.82
CA ASP A 22 6.44 -9.63 -16.25
C ASP A 22 5.43 -9.16 -15.18
N ILE A 23 5.79 -8.10 -14.46
CA ILE A 23 5.12 -7.69 -13.23
C ILE A 23 3.64 -7.37 -13.46
N PHE A 24 3.31 -6.70 -14.55
CA PHE A 24 1.95 -6.19 -14.81
C PHE A 24 1.16 -7.01 -15.85
N ASN A 25 1.81 -8.00 -16.50
CA ASN A 25 1.18 -8.83 -17.53
C ASN A 25 1.18 -10.33 -17.21
N SER A 26 1.72 -10.76 -16.05
CA SER A 26 1.67 -12.14 -15.62
C SER A 26 0.69 -12.32 -14.47
N SER A 27 -0.23 -13.27 -14.59
CA SER A 27 -1.15 -13.67 -13.51
C SER A 27 -0.57 -14.78 -12.61
N ALA A 28 0.51 -15.42 -13.02
CA ALA A 28 1.07 -16.58 -12.30
C ALA A 28 1.38 -16.33 -10.82
N PRO A 29 2.01 -15.20 -10.41
CA PRO A 29 2.28 -14.95 -9.01
C PRO A 29 1.02 -14.83 -8.14
N SER A 30 -0.11 -14.42 -8.71
CA SER A 30 -1.38 -14.24 -7.98
C SER A 30 -2.00 -15.56 -7.49
N TYR A 31 -1.52 -16.70 -7.98
CA TYR A 31 -1.91 -18.02 -7.45
C TYR A 31 -1.28 -18.32 -6.09
N PHE A 32 -0.20 -17.64 -5.75
CA PHE A 32 0.57 -17.91 -4.53
C PHE A 32 0.49 -16.78 -3.52
N HIS A 33 0.41 -15.54 -3.99
CA HIS A 33 0.53 -14.34 -3.15
C HIS A 33 -0.41 -13.25 -3.63
N LYS A 34 -0.82 -12.39 -2.71
CA LYS A 34 -1.38 -11.07 -3.03
C LYS A 34 -0.28 -10.21 -3.66
N ASN A 35 -0.44 -9.80 -4.91
CA ASN A 35 0.63 -9.13 -5.65
C ASN A 35 0.39 -7.64 -5.83
N VAL A 36 1.49 -6.89 -5.91
CA VAL A 36 1.49 -5.50 -6.42
C VAL A 36 1.17 -5.48 -7.91
N GLY A 37 1.66 -6.46 -8.66
CA GLY A 37 1.44 -6.61 -10.09
C GLY A 37 0.26 -7.51 -10.44
N GLY A 38 0.32 -8.08 -11.64
CA GLY A 38 -0.65 -9.05 -12.15
C GLY A 38 -1.36 -8.57 -13.41
N TYR A 39 -1.82 -9.53 -14.19
CA TYR A 39 -2.65 -9.26 -15.35
C TYR A 39 -4.12 -9.21 -14.95
N SER A 40 -4.82 -8.18 -15.37
CA SER A 40 -6.29 -8.12 -15.33
C SER A 40 -6.77 -7.43 -16.60
N ALA A 41 -7.72 -8.06 -17.29
CA ALA A 41 -8.39 -7.46 -18.46
C ALA A 41 -9.29 -6.27 -18.05
N VAL A 42 -9.68 -6.20 -16.77
CA VAL A 42 -10.55 -5.17 -16.18
C VAL A 42 -9.82 -4.51 -15.02
N LYS A 43 -8.65 -3.93 -15.30
CA LYS A 43 -7.86 -3.20 -14.31
C LYS A 43 -8.53 -1.85 -14.01
N LEU A 44 -8.67 -1.51 -12.73
CA LEU A 44 -9.15 -0.19 -12.34
C LEU A 44 -8.24 0.90 -12.92
N ARG A 45 -8.84 1.93 -13.53
CA ARG A 45 -8.11 3.03 -14.14
C ARG A 45 -7.17 3.71 -13.15
N ARG A 46 -7.61 3.99 -11.92
CA ARG A 46 -6.76 4.56 -10.84
C ARG A 46 -5.49 3.75 -10.60
N TYR A 47 -5.61 2.41 -10.61
CA TYR A 47 -4.44 1.55 -10.42
C TYR A 47 -3.51 1.56 -11.64
N GLN A 48 -4.06 1.64 -12.84
CA GLN A 48 -3.27 1.77 -14.06
C GLN A 48 -2.49 3.11 -14.07
N GLU A 49 -3.13 4.19 -13.69
CA GLU A 49 -2.48 5.51 -13.54
C GLU A 49 -1.37 5.48 -12.47
N LEU A 50 -1.61 4.83 -11.32
CA LEU A 50 -0.58 4.62 -10.28
C LEU A 50 0.62 3.83 -10.82
N ILE A 51 0.39 2.81 -11.66
CA ILE A 51 1.47 2.05 -12.30
C ILE A 51 2.29 2.96 -13.23
N GLU A 52 1.62 3.76 -14.06
CA GLU A 52 2.26 4.59 -15.07
C GLU A 52 3.05 5.76 -14.45
N VAL A 53 2.47 6.42 -13.45
CA VAL A 53 3.06 7.63 -12.84
C VAL A 53 4.15 7.27 -11.84
N HIS A 54 3.95 6.23 -11.01
CA HIS A 54 4.83 5.96 -9.88
C HIS A 54 5.45 4.57 -9.89
N LEU A 55 4.64 3.49 -9.87
CA LEU A 55 5.14 2.15 -9.61
C LEU A 55 6.20 1.69 -10.62
N SER A 56 5.98 1.98 -11.91
CA SER A 56 6.95 1.62 -12.96
C SER A 56 8.32 2.27 -12.74
N LYS A 57 8.34 3.49 -12.22
CA LYS A 57 9.58 4.19 -11.90
C LYS A 57 10.20 3.65 -10.61
N GLU A 58 9.43 3.52 -9.54
CA GLU A 58 9.94 2.99 -8.26
C GLU A 58 10.54 1.60 -8.43
N ILE A 59 9.84 0.69 -9.15
CA ILE A 59 10.32 -0.67 -9.40
C ILE A 59 11.60 -0.69 -10.25
N ARG A 60 11.69 0.16 -11.25
CA ARG A 60 12.89 0.28 -12.08
C ARG A 60 14.08 0.78 -11.25
N ASP A 61 13.86 1.84 -10.47
CA ASP A 61 14.90 2.44 -9.63
C ASP A 61 15.33 1.46 -8.52
N PHE A 62 14.38 0.76 -7.90
CA PHE A 62 14.64 -0.31 -6.94
C PHE A 62 15.49 -1.42 -7.56
N THR A 63 15.07 -1.95 -8.73
CA THR A 63 15.79 -3.01 -9.44
C THR A 63 17.20 -2.58 -9.85
N SER A 64 17.37 -1.32 -10.24
CA SER A 64 18.68 -0.77 -10.58
C SER A 64 19.59 -0.68 -9.36
N SER A 65 19.04 -0.25 -8.22
CA SER A 65 19.77 -0.16 -6.95
C SER A 65 20.20 -1.53 -6.42
N LEU A 66 19.38 -2.58 -6.62
CA LEU A 66 19.75 -3.95 -6.23
C LEU A 66 21.04 -4.45 -6.89
N ARG A 67 21.41 -3.92 -8.05
CA ARG A 67 22.64 -4.31 -8.74
C ARG A 67 23.93 -3.75 -8.11
N THR A 68 23.78 -2.76 -7.25
CA THR A 68 24.90 -2.02 -6.65
C THR A 68 25.13 -2.33 -5.18
N ILE A 69 24.23 -3.09 -4.56
CA ILE A 69 24.31 -3.46 -3.14
C ILE A 69 25.01 -4.80 -2.95
N SER A 70 25.54 -5.01 -1.75
CA SER A 70 26.27 -6.22 -1.38
C SER A 70 25.64 -6.99 -0.24
N THR A 71 24.70 -6.37 0.50
CA THR A 71 24.06 -6.95 1.68
C THR A 71 22.55 -6.79 1.66
N LEU A 72 21.84 -7.69 2.36
CA LEU A 72 20.39 -7.58 2.53
C LEU A 72 19.97 -6.31 3.28
N GLY A 73 20.76 -5.85 4.25
CA GLY A 73 20.49 -4.61 4.97
C GLY A 73 20.52 -3.38 4.05
N GLU A 74 21.44 -3.33 3.08
CA GLU A 74 21.44 -2.29 2.05
C GLU A 74 20.20 -2.38 1.15
N ALA A 75 19.72 -3.60 0.86
CA ALA A 75 18.48 -3.80 0.12
C ALA A 75 17.26 -3.25 0.86
N GLU A 76 17.20 -3.44 2.16
CA GLU A 76 16.11 -2.91 3.00
C GLU A 76 16.09 -1.38 3.00
N GLU A 77 17.26 -0.73 3.00
CA GLU A 77 17.38 0.73 2.95
C GLU A 77 16.84 1.37 1.65
N ILE A 78 16.82 0.60 0.54
CA ILE A 78 16.27 1.09 -0.74
C ILE A 78 14.78 1.41 -0.60
N PHE A 79 14.05 0.68 0.26
CA PHE A 79 12.61 0.91 0.46
C PHE A 79 12.26 2.28 1.06
N LYS A 80 13.21 3.01 1.65
CA LYS A 80 13.01 4.41 2.03
C LYS A 80 12.64 5.30 0.84
N LYS A 81 13.02 4.90 -0.36
CA LYS A 81 12.80 5.64 -1.61
C LYS A 81 11.65 5.08 -2.45
N THR A 82 10.81 4.23 -1.88
CA THR A 82 9.67 3.61 -2.58
C THR A 82 8.37 3.84 -1.82
N PRO A 83 7.94 5.11 -1.66
CA PRO A 83 6.77 5.45 -0.85
C PRO A 83 5.48 4.76 -1.34
N VAL A 84 5.31 4.60 -2.65
CA VAL A 84 4.10 3.96 -3.18
C VAL A 84 4.09 2.45 -2.97
N LEU A 85 5.22 1.76 -3.09
CA LEU A 85 5.33 0.34 -2.69
C LEU A 85 5.08 0.16 -1.20
N ASN A 86 5.54 1.09 -0.37
CA ASN A 86 5.32 1.05 1.07
C ASN A 86 3.82 1.25 1.41
N MET A 87 3.16 2.23 0.78
CA MET A 87 1.73 2.51 0.89
C MET A 87 0.88 1.30 0.44
N LEU A 88 1.31 0.58 -0.60
CA LEU A 88 0.66 -0.65 -1.05
C LEU A 88 0.92 -1.85 -0.13
N ASN A 89 1.49 -1.66 1.03
CA ASN A 89 1.82 -2.73 1.98
C ASN A 89 2.65 -3.86 1.36
N THR A 90 3.63 -3.50 0.52
CA THR A 90 4.55 -4.47 -0.08
C THR A 90 5.54 -4.95 0.96
N LYS A 91 5.37 -6.18 1.45
CA LYS A 91 6.22 -6.76 2.51
C LYS A 91 7.45 -7.45 1.97
N TYR A 92 7.31 -8.14 0.84
CA TYR A 92 8.39 -8.94 0.27
C TYR A 92 8.61 -8.62 -1.21
N VAL A 93 9.88 -8.66 -1.61
CA VAL A 93 10.30 -8.62 -3.00
C VAL A 93 11.02 -9.91 -3.36
N ILE A 94 10.51 -10.64 -4.36
CA ILE A 94 11.15 -11.81 -4.95
C ILE A 94 12.02 -11.33 -6.11
N TYR A 95 13.34 -11.40 -5.95
CA TYR A 95 14.30 -11.03 -6.99
C TYR A 95 14.91 -12.26 -7.70
N THR A 96 14.86 -13.40 -7.05
CA THR A 96 15.12 -14.74 -7.63
C THR A 96 14.35 -15.80 -6.84
N PRO A 97 13.77 -16.82 -7.49
CA PRO A 97 12.96 -17.83 -6.80
C PRO A 97 13.75 -18.69 -5.80
N GLN A 98 15.08 -18.84 -6.01
CA GLN A 98 15.94 -19.72 -5.22
C GLN A 98 16.48 -19.06 -3.96
N ALA A 99 16.43 -17.73 -3.86
CA ALA A 99 16.93 -17.00 -2.70
C ALA A 99 15.82 -16.62 -1.73
N MET A 100 16.20 -16.18 -0.54
CA MET A 100 15.28 -15.54 0.39
C MET A 100 14.74 -14.23 -0.20
N PRO A 101 13.46 -13.93 -0.04
CA PRO A 101 12.92 -12.65 -0.50
C PRO A 101 13.51 -11.50 0.32
N ILE A 102 13.58 -10.32 -0.28
CA ILE A 102 13.98 -9.11 0.43
C ILE A 102 12.77 -8.64 1.24
N SER A 103 12.95 -8.43 2.54
CA SER A 103 11.93 -7.91 3.44
C SER A 103 11.88 -6.38 3.38
N ASN A 104 10.69 -5.81 3.40
CA ASN A 104 10.48 -4.37 3.46
C ASN A 104 10.09 -3.93 4.88
N PRO A 105 10.98 -3.31 5.64
CA PRO A 105 10.68 -2.81 6.98
C PRO A 105 9.84 -1.50 6.96
N TYR A 106 9.72 -0.85 5.80
CA TYR A 106 9.03 0.44 5.64
C TYR A 106 7.58 0.32 5.13
N LYS A 107 7.06 -0.90 4.99
CA LYS A 107 5.64 -1.10 4.63
C LYS A 107 4.72 -0.42 5.63
N MET A 108 3.66 0.22 5.18
CA MET A 108 2.74 0.97 6.04
C MET A 108 1.64 0.11 6.69
N GLY A 109 1.55 -1.18 6.34
CA GLY A 109 0.51 -2.07 6.85
C GLY A 109 -0.79 -2.00 6.04
N ASN A 110 -1.83 -2.61 6.57
CA ASN A 110 -3.16 -2.64 5.94
C ASN A 110 -3.94 -1.34 6.17
N ALA A 111 -3.67 -0.68 7.29
CA ALA A 111 -4.18 0.63 7.63
C ALA A 111 -3.20 1.36 8.54
N TRP A 112 -3.19 2.68 8.47
CA TRP A 112 -2.40 3.53 9.36
C TRP A 112 -3.12 4.86 9.63
N LEU A 113 -2.76 5.51 10.72
CA LEU A 113 -3.29 6.82 11.10
C LEU A 113 -2.33 7.91 10.61
N VAL A 114 -2.88 9.07 10.24
CA VAL A 114 -2.11 10.22 9.74
C VAL A 114 -2.41 11.48 10.55
N ASP A 115 -1.43 12.38 10.64
CA ASP A 115 -1.58 13.67 11.37
C ASP A 115 -2.05 14.79 10.45
N ASN A 116 -1.74 14.72 9.16
CA ASN A 116 -1.94 15.81 8.23
C ASN A 116 -2.78 15.39 7.03
N ILE A 117 -3.50 16.36 6.49
CA ILE A 117 -4.21 16.27 5.23
C ILE A 117 -3.57 17.26 4.25
N ASN A 118 -3.29 16.82 3.05
CA ASN A 118 -2.94 17.68 1.93
C ASN A 118 -4.10 17.68 0.94
N LEU A 119 -4.91 18.74 0.98
CA LEU A 119 -6.02 18.94 0.07
C LEU A 119 -5.53 19.50 -1.27
N VAL A 120 -5.72 18.76 -2.33
CA VAL A 120 -5.39 19.15 -3.70
C VAL A 120 -6.64 19.50 -4.50
N ASN A 121 -6.46 20.06 -5.71
CA ASN A 121 -7.59 20.61 -6.47
C ASN A 121 -8.10 19.65 -7.56
N SER A 122 -7.44 18.53 -7.77
CA SER A 122 -7.82 17.55 -8.79
C SER A 122 -7.22 16.18 -8.51
N ALA A 123 -7.81 15.14 -9.10
CA ALA A 123 -7.27 13.78 -9.08
C ALA A 123 -5.86 13.67 -9.69
N ASP A 124 -5.54 14.51 -10.67
CA ASP A 124 -4.19 14.56 -11.26
C ASP A 124 -3.16 15.10 -10.25
N GLU A 125 -3.51 16.16 -9.50
CA GLU A 125 -2.67 16.67 -8.41
C GLU A 125 -2.52 15.65 -7.29
N GLU A 126 -3.60 14.93 -6.94
CA GLU A 126 -3.57 13.84 -5.97
C GLU A 126 -2.58 12.75 -6.41
N MET A 127 -2.72 12.27 -7.65
CA MET A 127 -1.85 11.26 -8.21
C MET A 127 -0.38 11.71 -8.21
N LEU A 128 -0.08 12.90 -8.69
CA LEU A 128 1.29 13.43 -8.76
C LEU A 128 1.92 13.58 -7.37
N SER A 129 1.13 13.89 -6.35
CA SER A 129 1.60 14.12 -4.99
C SER A 129 1.93 12.84 -4.23
N LEU A 130 1.46 11.66 -4.67
CA LEU A 130 1.77 10.36 -4.04
C LEU A 130 3.26 9.99 -4.08
N GLY A 131 4.03 10.56 -4.99
CA GLY A 131 5.48 10.35 -5.06
C GLY A 131 6.31 11.24 -4.14
N LEU A 132 5.67 12.14 -3.41
CA LEU A 132 6.32 13.04 -2.47
C LEU A 132 6.51 12.35 -1.11
N ASP A 133 7.48 12.84 -0.34
CA ASP A 133 7.79 12.30 0.98
C ASP A 133 6.63 12.49 1.96
N SER A 134 6.52 11.58 2.93
CA SER A 134 5.62 11.68 4.10
C SER A 134 4.23 11.04 4.00
N LEU A 135 3.96 10.11 3.09
CA LEU A 135 2.71 9.33 3.07
C LEU A 135 2.42 8.57 4.39
N THR A 136 3.44 8.34 5.22
CA THR A 136 3.28 7.75 6.56
C THR A 136 2.54 8.64 7.55
N ASN A 137 2.53 9.95 7.30
CA ASN A 137 2.00 10.94 8.22
C ASN A 137 1.00 11.91 7.55
N THR A 138 0.87 11.84 6.23
CA THR A 138 0.04 12.77 5.45
C THR A 138 -0.79 11.98 4.45
N VAL A 139 -2.10 12.17 4.46
CA VAL A 139 -2.97 11.74 3.37
C VAL A 139 -3.12 12.87 2.36
N ILE A 140 -3.19 12.49 1.08
CA ILE A 140 -3.44 13.42 -0.02
C ILE A 140 -4.85 13.14 -0.52
N VAL A 141 -5.68 14.17 -0.63
CA VAL A 141 -7.09 14.03 -0.99
C VAL A 141 -7.48 15.11 -1.98
N ASP A 142 -8.07 14.72 -3.09
CA ASP A 142 -8.78 15.65 -3.97
C ASP A 142 -10.00 16.20 -3.24
N LYS A 143 -10.02 17.52 -3.01
CA LYS A 143 -11.10 18.21 -2.30
C LYS A 143 -12.46 18.15 -2.99
N SER A 144 -12.52 17.72 -4.25
CA SER A 144 -13.77 17.47 -4.98
C SER A 144 -14.37 16.09 -4.70
N THR A 145 -13.63 15.22 -3.99
CA THR A 145 -14.12 13.89 -3.59
C THR A 145 -15.27 14.05 -2.60
N GLU A 146 -16.34 13.30 -2.80
CA GLU A 146 -17.45 13.26 -1.84
C GLU A 146 -16.92 12.82 -0.46
N ASN A 147 -17.35 13.50 0.58
CA ASN A 147 -16.88 13.30 1.96
C ASN A 147 -15.38 13.60 2.20
N ALA A 148 -14.73 14.38 1.33
CA ALA A 148 -13.37 14.81 1.60
C ALA A 148 -13.25 15.39 3.04
N PRO A 149 -12.24 14.94 3.81
CA PRO A 149 -12.09 15.40 5.17
C PRO A 149 -11.76 16.90 5.21
N ASN A 150 -12.20 17.59 6.26
CA ASN A 150 -11.83 18.98 6.48
C ASN A 150 -10.31 19.08 6.75
N ASP A 151 -9.74 20.24 6.44
CA ASP A 151 -8.36 20.58 6.80
C ASP A 151 -8.22 20.69 8.33
N LYS A 152 -8.04 19.55 8.98
CA LYS A 152 -7.87 19.38 10.43
C LYS A 152 -6.57 18.64 10.66
N LYS A 153 -5.87 18.99 11.72
CA LYS A 153 -4.73 18.19 12.21
C LYS A 153 -5.20 17.15 13.19
N TYR A 154 -4.60 15.99 13.10
CA TYR A 154 -4.82 14.87 14.00
C TYR A 154 -3.55 14.58 14.79
N ASN A 155 -3.61 13.66 15.72
CA ASN A 155 -2.45 13.16 16.46
C ASN A 155 -2.44 11.63 16.43
N SER A 156 -1.85 11.08 15.40
CA SER A 156 -1.82 9.63 15.14
C SER A 156 -1.20 8.84 16.28
N ALA A 157 -0.33 9.45 17.08
CA ALA A 157 0.29 8.81 18.25
C ALA A 157 -0.72 8.44 19.35
N ASN A 158 -1.89 9.07 19.38
CA ASN A 158 -2.95 8.80 20.37
C ASN A 158 -3.96 7.74 19.89
N GLY A 159 -3.76 7.18 18.72
CA GLY A 159 -4.63 6.17 18.14
C GLY A 159 -3.90 4.90 17.74
N LYS A 160 -4.64 3.81 17.65
CA LYS A 160 -4.15 2.53 17.13
C LYS A 160 -5.22 1.91 16.25
N ILE A 161 -4.81 1.41 15.09
CA ILE A 161 -5.66 0.63 14.18
C ILE A 161 -4.95 -0.67 13.83
N GLU A 162 -5.64 -1.80 13.91
CA GLU A 162 -5.10 -3.14 13.64
C GLU A 162 -6.10 -3.95 12.83
N LEU A 163 -5.64 -4.59 11.76
CA LEU A 163 -6.44 -5.60 11.06
C LEU A 163 -6.58 -6.84 11.95
N ILE A 164 -7.80 -7.25 12.26
CA ILE A 164 -8.07 -8.44 13.10
C ILE A 164 -8.70 -9.58 12.31
N LYS A 165 -9.29 -9.28 11.14
CA LYS A 165 -9.85 -10.30 10.25
C LYS A 165 -9.79 -9.82 8.80
N TYR A 166 -9.34 -10.71 7.93
CA TYR A 166 -9.35 -10.52 6.50
C TYR A 166 -10.13 -11.63 5.82
N GLU A 167 -11.09 -11.26 5.00
CA GLU A 167 -11.84 -12.12 4.09
C GLU A 167 -11.86 -11.46 2.71
N PRO A 168 -12.09 -12.20 1.62
CA PRO A 168 -12.04 -11.62 0.26
C PRO A 168 -12.94 -10.41 0.03
N ASN A 169 -14.06 -10.33 0.76
CA ASN A 169 -15.06 -9.27 0.64
C ASN A 169 -15.28 -8.50 1.95
N SER A 170 -14.45 -8.71 2.96
CA SER A 170 -14.63 -8.05 4.26
C SER A 170 -13.32 -7.94 5.01
N MET A 171 -13.08 -6.78 5.57
CA MET A 171 -11.95 -6.53 6.46
C MET A 171 -12.45 -5.94 7.75
N THR A 172 -12.04 -6.51 8.87
CA THR A 172 -12.39 -6.01 10.19
C THR A 172 -11.16 -5.47 10.89
N TYR A 173 -11.25 -4.25 11.35
CA TYR A 173 -10.19 -3.58 12.08
C TYR A 173 -10.62 -3.33 13.53
N LYS A 174 -9.68 -3.43 14.44
CA LYS A 174 -9.83 -2.92 15.80
C LYS A 174 -9.21 -1.53 15.86
N PHE A 175 -10.01 -0.57 16.29
CA PHE A 175 -9.57 0.81 16.47
C PHE A 175 -9.69 1.22 17.93
N SER A 176 -8.74 2.00 18.42
CA SER A 176 -8.79 2.64 19.73
C SER A 176 -8.11 3.99 19.68
N SER A 177 -8.74 5.02 20.25
CA SER A 177 -8.18 6.37 20.37
C SER A 177 -8.89 7.11 21.49
N THR A 178 -8.26 8.18 22.01
CA THR A 178 -8.84 9.15 22.94
C THR A 178 -9.41 10.38 22.25
N GLU A 179 -9.21 10.50 20.95
CA GLU A 179 -9.65 11.63 20.12
C GLU A 179 -9.94 11.20 18.68
N ASP A 180 -10.53 12.07 17.89
CA ASP A 180 -10.77 11.82 16.47
C ASP A 180 -9.46 11.54 15.74
N GLN A 181 -9.49 10.55 14.85
CA GLN A 181 -8.36 10.15 14.02
C GLN A 181 -8.77 10.07 12.55
N LEU A 182 -7.78 10.17 11.67
CA LEU A 182 -7.95 9.88 10.25
C LEU A 182 -7.14 8.64 9.89
N ALA A 183 -7.81 7.63 9.38
CA ALA A 183 -7.21 6.37 8.94
C ALA A 183 -7.09 6.31 7.42
N VAL A 184 -5.96 5.82 6.95
CA VAL A 184 -5.73 5.48 5.54
C VAL A 184 -5.63 3.96 5.42
N PHE A 185 -6.28 3.39 4.40
CA PHE A 185 -6.30 1.95 4.14
C PHE A 185 -5.50 1.62 2.88
N SER A 186 -4.70 0.56 2.94
CA SER A 186 -3.89 0.08 1.81
C SER A 186 -4.73 -0.67 0.77
N GLU A 187 -5.92 -0.16 0.46
CA GLU A 187 -6.79 -0.75 -0.57
C GLU A 187 -7.08 0.27 -1.67
N ILE A 188 -7.39 -0.24 -2.87
CA ILE A 188 -7.70 0.64 -4.00
C ILE A 188 -9.13 1.15 -3.83
N TYR A 189 -9.28 2.47 -3.76
CA TYR A 189 -10.58 3.11 -3.68
C TYR A 189 -11.46 2.75 -4.87
N TYR A 190 -12.62 2.21 -4.59
CA TYR A 190 -13.66 1.88 -5.55
C TYR A 190 -15.04 2.14 -4.92
N PRO A 191 -15.67 3.29 -5.22
CA PRO A 191 -16.87 3.75 -4.51
C PRO A 191 -18.07 2.78 -4.60
N ASP A 192 -18.20 2.07 -5.73
CA ASP A 192 -19.29 1.11 -5.91
C ASP A 192 -19.03 -0.26 -5.26
N GLY A 193 -17.85 -0.47 -4.67
CA GLY A 193 -17.43 -1.77 -4.14
C GLY A 193 -17.10 -1.80 -2.66
N TRP A 194 -16.96 -0.64 -2.03
CA TRP A 194 -16.69 -0.54 -0.60
C TRP A 194 -17.87 0.07 0.16
N ASN A 195 -18.11 -0.44 1.35
CA ASN A 195 -18.95 0.19 2.37
C ASN A 195 -18.15 0.17 3.68
N ALA A 196 -18.20 1.25 4.45
CA ALA A 196 -17.54 1.35 5.74
C ALA A 196 -18.56 1.33 6.88
N TYR A 197 -18.19 0.65 7.97
CA TYR A 197 -19.02 0.55 9.16
C TYR A 197 -18.19 0.81 10.41
N ILE A 198 -18.75 1.52 11.37
CA ILE A 198 -18.21 1.65 12.72
C ILE A 198 -19.27 1.10 13.68
N ASP A 199 -18.91 0.05 14.44
CA ASP A 199 -19.82 -0.61 15.39
C ASP A 199 -21.18 -0.98 14.76
N ASP A 200 -21.14 -1.56 13.55
CA ASP A 200 -22.28 -1.97 12.71
C ASP A 200 -23.12 -0.81 12.13
N GLU A 201 -22.77 0.44 12.34
CA GLU A 201 -23.38 1.59 11.70
C GLU A 201 -22.63 2.00 10.44
N GLU A 202 -23.33 2.15 9.31
CA GLU A 202 -22.71 2.59 8.06
C GLU A 202 -22.25 4.04 8.16
N VAL A 203 -21.02 4.29 7.71
CA VAL A 203 -20.38 5.61 7.77
C VAL A 203 -19.78 5.99 6.40
N PRO A 204 -19.70 7.28 6.09
CA PRO A 204 -18.97 7.76 4.91
C PRO A 204 -17.46 7.49 5.05
N TYR A 205 -16.79 7.26 3.91
CA TYR A 205 -15.36 6.97 3.87
C TYR A 205 -14.65 7.65 2.68
#